data_9d94a6b388cbee01d222f7f419d0b97c
#
_entry.id   9d94a6b388cbee01d222f7f419d0b97c
#
_cell.length_a   1.000
_cell.length_b   1.000
_cell.length_c   1.000
_cell.angle_alpha   90.00
_cell.angle_beta   90.00
_cell.angle_gamma   90.00
#
_symmetry.space_group_name_H-M   'P 1'
#
loop_
_entity.id
_entity.type
_entity.pdbx_description
1 polymer ?
#
loop_
_entity_poly.entity_id
_entity_poly.type
_entity_poly.pdbx_seq_one_letter_code
_entity_poly.pdbx_strand_id
1 'polypeptide(L)'
;MLPPATVAALPSRSRSLKQAFITAVLLLGLMGGFYALGRDWFFGLVISVVSIALFELLDALVQAGHAPNIPFGLLCGAALMTDAFLQRPVWFGVVISATAFGSFLLALRPRRGPTPMTDAAWTVLGVAWVAGGGAGATLILMFHAHGLRLLIAFVLVAALDDITAYFAGTYLGEHKFAPAISPGKSWEGAIGGFAGAVGGGALFGWWLGHLSVVQGVGLGLVCGVLVPIGDLVESLAKREIGIKDSGRLLPGHGGFLDRLDAIIMCAPAVYLYLRIVVG
;
A
#
# COMPACT_ATOMS: atom_id res chain seq x y z
N MET A 1 -32.12 -11.86 -9.79
CA MET A 1 -31.58 -12.49 -8.57
C MET A 1 -30.74 -13.67 -9.02
N LEU A 2 -29.41 -13.53 -9.03
CA LEU A 2 -28.48 -14.63 -9.28
C LEU A 2 -28.25 -15.36 -7.94
N PRO A 3 -28.18 -16.70 -7.92
CA PRO A 3 -27.92 -17.44 -6.68
C PRO A 3 -26.50 -17.13 -6.16
N PRO A 4 -26.29 -17.15 -4.84
CA PRO A 4 -24.96 -16.91 -4.28
C PRO A 4 -24.02 -18.02 -4.76
N ALA A 5 -22.91 -17.60 -5.40
CA ALA A 5 -21.84 -18.52 -5.76
C ALA A 5 -21.28 -19.16 -4.49
N THR A 6 -21.40 -20.46 -4.41
CA THR A 6 -20.81 -21.28 -3.32
C THR A 6 -19.30 -21.17 -3.43
N VAL A 7 -18.69 -20.29 -2.64
CA VAL A 7 -17.24 -20.18 -2.54
C VAL A 7 -16.74 -21.47 -1.88
N ALA A 8 -16.21 -22.37 -2.69
CA ALA A 8 -15.54 -23.57 -2.19
C ALA A 8 -14.39 -23.11 -1.28
N ALA A 9 -14.45 -23.48 -0.02
CA ALA A 9 -13.41 -23.21 0.96
C ALA A 9 -12.12 -23.90 0.52
N LEU A 10 -11.18 -23.14 -0.03
CA LEU A 10 -9.83 -23.62 -0.30
C LEU A 10 -9.17 -24.00 1.03
N PRO A 11 -8.48 -25.15 1.12
CA PRO A 11 -7.87 -25.60 2.35
C PRO A 11 -6.87 -24.56 2.84
N SER A 12 -7.05 -24.08 4.07
CA SER A 12 -6.11 -23.22 4.76
C SER A 12 -4.81 -23.98 4.99
N ARG A 13 -3.81 -23.78 4.12
CA ARG A 13 -2.47 -24.28 4.34
C ARG A 13 -1.96 -23.59 5.60
N SER A 14 -1.70 -24.36 6.68
CA SER A 14 -1.16 -23.83 7.93
C SER A 14 0.09 -23.01 7.63
N ARG A 15 -0.01 -21.69 7.80
CA ARG A 15 1.14 -20.78 7.60
C ARG A 15 2.19 -21.20 8.61
N SER A 16 3.36 -21.69 8.16
CA SER A 16 4.40 -22.06 9.09
C SER A 16 4.99 -20.79 9.71
N LEU A 17 4.86 -20.63 11.03
CA LEU A 17 5.43 -19.50 11.77
C LEU A 17 6.93 -19.32 11.49
N LYS A 18 7.66 -20.42 11.24
CA LYS A 18 9.07 -20.39 10.84
C LYS A 18 9.28 -19.67 9.50
N GLN A 19 8.46 -19.96 8.47
CA GLN A 19 8.57 -19.28 7.18
C GLN A 19 8.26 -17.80 7.28
N ALA A 20 7.21 -17.45 8.05
CA ALA A 20 6.87 -16.06 8.30
C ALA A 20 8.02 -15.31 9.00
N PHE A 21 8.60 -15.90 10.03
CA PHE A 21 9.73 -15.30 10.75
C PHE A 21 10.97 -15.10 9.84
N ILE A 22 11.33 -16.13 9.05
CA ILE A 22 12.45 -16.03 8.11
C ILE A 22 12.22 -14.92 7.08
N THR A 23 11.01 -14.84 6.50
CA THR A 23 10.67 -13.80 5.53
C THR A 23 10.74 -12.41 6.15
N ALA A 24 10.25 -12.23 7.39
CA ALA A 24 10.34 -10.95 8.10
C ALA A 24 11.80 -10.54 8.35
N VAL A 25 12.66 -11.47 8.80
CA VAL A 25 14.09 -11.21 9.02
C VAL A 25 14.80 -10.85 7.71
N LEU A 26 14.48 -11.55 6.61
CA LEU A 26 15.06 -11.24 5.29
C LEU A 26 14.63 -9.86 4.80
N LEU A 27 13.35 -9.50 4.94
CA LEU A 27 12.85 -8.18 4.54
C LEU A 27 13.48 -7.06 5.38
N LEU A 28 13.59 -7.24 6.70
CA LEU A 28 14.26 -6.29 7.58
C LEU A 28 15.75 -6.16 7.23
N GLY A 29 16.43 -7.27 6.95
CA GLY A 29 17.81 -7.28 6.52
C GLY A 29 18.01 -6.55 5.18
N LEU A 30 17.10 -6.77 4.22
CA LEU A 30 17.09 -6.10 2.93
C LEU A 30 16.88 -4.58 3.10
N MET A 31 15.88 -4.18 3.89
CA MET A 31 15.64 -2.77 4.21
C MET A 31 16.86 -2.12 4.88
N GLY A 32 17.46 -2.80 5.87
CA GLY A 32 18.68 -2.32 6.55
C GLY A 32 19.86 -2.19 5.60
N GLY A 33 20.06 -3.13 4.68
CA GLY A 33 21.10 -3.08 3.66
C GLY A 33 20.93 -1.89 2.72
N PHE A 34 19.72 -1.70 2.17
CA PHE A 34 19.43 -0.54 1.31
C PHE A 34 19.47 0.79 2.07
N TYR A 35 19.09 0.79 3.36
CA TYR A 35 19.28 1.96 4.22
C TYR A 35 20.74 2.37 4.33
N ALA A 36 21.63 1.40 4.53
CA ALA A 36 23.07 1.65 4.64
C ALA A 36 23.72 2.14 3.32
N LEU A 37 23.15 1.73 2.17
CA LEU A 37 23.60 2.17 0.85
C LEU A 37 23.13 3.59 0.50
N GLY A 38 22.14 4.11 1.22
CA GLY A 38 21.64 5.47 1.06
C GLY A 38 20.37 5.61 0.21
N ARG A 39 19.95 6.87 0.07
CA ARG A 39 18.63 7.25 -0.47
C ARG A 39 18.35 6.73 -1.88
N ASP A 40 19.31 6.82 -2.78
CA ASP A 40 19.11 6.47 -4.20
C ASP A 40 18.93 4.95 -4.37
N TRP A 41 19.69 4.16 -3.62
CA TRP A 41 19.52 2.72 -3.56
C TRP A 41 18.21 2.32 -2.89
N PHE A 42 17.81 3.05 -1.84
CA PHE A 42 16.53 2.83 -1.19
C PHE A 42 15.35 3.14 -2.12
N PHE A 43 15.47 4.15 -2.98
CA PHE A 43 14.49 4.37 -4.05
C PHE A 43 14.39 3.16 -5.00
N GLY A 44 15.52 2.55 -5.36
CA GLY A 44 15.54 1.31 -6.14
C GLY A 44 14.75 0.17 -5.47
N LEU A 45 14.82 0.06 -4.14
CA LEU A 45 13.99 -0.88 -3.38
C LEU A 45 12.51 -0.51 -3.46
N VAL A 46 12.15 0.75 -3.19
CA VAL A 46 10.77 1.23 -3.17
C VAL A 46 10.10 1.04 -4.53
N ILE A 47 10.75 1.46 -5.64
CA ILE A 47 10.18 1.29 -6.98
C ILE A 47 10.01 -0.19 -7.35
N SER A 48 10.95 -1.05 -6.95
CA SER A 48 10.86 -2.48 -7.22
C SER A 48 9.68 -3.12 -6.48
N VAL A 49 9.55 -2.85 -5.19
CA VAL A 49 8.48 -3.41 -4.34
C VAL A 49 7.10 -2.91 -4.76
N VAL A 50 6.97 -1.62 -5.07
CA VAL A 50 5.70 -1.04 -5.56
C VAL A 50 5.35 -1.56 -6.97
N SER A 51 6.35 -1.75 -7.84
CA SER A 51 6.10 -2.34 -9.17
C SER A 51 5.64 -3.80 -9.07
N ILE A 52 6.17 -4.57 -8.11
CA ILE A 52 5.70 -5.93 -7.83
C ILE A 52 4.26 -5.90 -7.29
N ALA A 53 3.93 -4.99 -6.36
CA ALA A 53 2.59 -4.83 -5.83
C ALA A 53 1.58 -4.44 -6.93
N LEU A 54 1.97 -3.54 -7.83
CA LEU A 54 1.15 -3.16 -8.99
C LEU A 54 0.97 -4.35 -9.94
N PHE A 55 2.02 -5.11 -10.20
CA PHE A 55 1.93 -6.34 -10.99
C PHE A 55 0.97 -7.34 -10.36
N GLU A 56 1.05 -7.58 -9.05
CA GLU A 56 0.15 -8.49 -8.33
C GLU A 56 -1.31 -8.06 -8.46
N LEU A 57 -1.62 -6.77 -8.33
CA LEU A 57 -2.97 -6.25 -8.51
C LEU A 57 -3.49 -6.51 -9.93
N LEU A 58 -2.69 -6.15 -10.94
CA LEU A 58 -3.09 -6.29 -12.34
C LEU A 58 -3.20 -7.77 -12.76
N ASP A 59 -2.33 -8.64 -12.24
CA ASP A 59 -2.39 -10.10 -12.48
C ASP A 59 -3.60 -10.73 -11.77
N ALA A 60 -3.92 -10.29 -10.56
CA ALA A 60 -5.13 -10.73 -9.86
C ALA A 60 -6.40 -10.38 -10.65
N LEU A 61 -6.45 -9.21 -11.28
CA LEU A 61 -7.53 -8.81 -12.19
C LEU A 61 -7.61 -9.72 -13.42
N VAL A 62 -6.46 -10.12 -13.99
CA VAL A 62 -6.44 -11.10 -15.10
C VAL A 62 -7.00 -12.44 -14.66
N GLN A 63 -6.63 -12.92 -13.47
CA GLN A 63 -7.17 -14.17 -12.93
C GLN A 63 -8.68 -14.07 -12.64
N ALA A 64 -9.21 -12.86 -12.37
CA ALA A 64 -10.63 -12.59 -12.20
C ALA A 64 -11.40 -12.41 -13.52
N GLY A 65 -10.74 -12.56 -14.68
CA GLY A 65 -11.36 -12.50 -16.02
C GLY A 65 -11.32 -11.12 -16.67
N HIS A 66 -10.66 -10.14 -16.07
CA HIS A 66 -10.37 -8.84 -16.68
C HIS A 66 -9.13 -8.92 -17.59
N ALA A 67 -8.90 -7.88 -18.40
CA ALA A 67 -7.74 -7.79 -19.28
C ALA A 67 -7.02 -6.43 -19.19
N PRO A 68 -6.58 -6.01 -17.96
CA PRO A 68 -5.83 -4.76 -17.81
C PRO A 68 -4.51 -4.82 -18.59
N ASN A 69 -3.99 -3.66 -18.99
CA ASN A 69 -2.73 -3.63 -19.71
C ASN A 69 -1.54 -3.60 -18.74
N ILE A 70 -1.07 -4.79 -18.30
CA ILE A 70 0.02 -4.92 -17.35
C ILE A 70 1.29 -4.19 -17.79
N PRO A 71 1.87 -4.40 -19.00
CA PRO A 71 3.10 -3.72 -19.40
C PRO A 71 2.98 -2.20 -19.41
N PHE A 72 1.85 -1.68 -19.89
CA PHE A 72 1.60 -0.25 -19.92
C PHE A 72 1.41 0.32 -18.51
N GLY A 73 0.65 -0.37 -17.65
CA GLY A 73 0.46 0.01 -16.26
C GLY A 73 1.79 0.07 -15.48
N LEU A 74 2.66 -0.93 -15.64
CA LEU A 74 3.98 -0.95 -15.01
C LEU A 74 4.88 0.18 -15.52
N LEU A 75 4.87 0.45 -16.84
CA LEU A 75 5.62 1.57 -17.42
C LEU A 75 5.18 2.91 -16.85
N CYS A 76 3.86 3.16 -16.82
CA CYS A 76 3.30 4.39 -16.28
C CYS A 76 3.55 4.52 -14.77
N GLY A 77 3.43 3.41 -14.03
CA GLY A 77 3.73 3.38 -12.60
C GLY A 77 5.19 3.71 -12.30
N ALA A 78 6.13 3.11 -13.04
CA ALA A 78 7.55 3.41 -12.91
C ALA A 78 7.86 4.88 -13.32
N ALA A 79 7.23 5.40 -14.37
CA ALA A 79 7.38 6.79 -14.75
C ALA A 79 6.88 7.75 -13.67
N LEU A 80 5.74 7.46 -13.03
CA LEU A 80 5.16 8.28 -11.96
C LEU A 80 6.09 8.33 -10.73
N MET A 81 6.65 7.19 -10.33
CA MET A 81 7.58 7.11 -9.22
C MET A 81 8.92 7.79 -9.53
N THR A 82 9.42 7.64 -10.77
CA THR A 82 10.64 8.31 -11.22
C THR A 82 10.46 9.84 -11.25
N ASP A 83 9.27 10.33 -11.67
CA ASP A 83 8.93 11.74 -11.61
C ASP A 83 8.96 12.27 -10.18
N ALA A 84 8.38 11.54 -9.23
CA ALA A 84 8.44 11.86 -7.81
C ALA A 84 9.90 11.89 -7.29
N PHE A 85 10.74 10.94 -7.69
CA PHE A 85 12.16 10.91 -7.35
C PHE A 85 12.93 12.11 -7.90
N LEU A 86 12.66 12.51 -9.14
CA LEU A 86 13.27 13.67 -9.79
C LEU A 86 12.68 15.01 -9.33
N GLN A 87 11.65 14.98 -8.48
CA GLN A 87 10.96 16.16 -7.95
C GLN A 87 10.47 17.13 -9.05
N ARG A 88 9.87 16.61 -10.11
CA ARG A 88 9.39 17.36 -11.26
C ARG A 88 7.85 17.46 -11.27
N PRO A 89 7.21 18.34 -10.48
CA PRO A 89 5.76 18.33 -10.24
C PRO A 89 4.92 18.54 -11.50
N VAL A 90 5.46 19.14 -12.53
CA VAL A 90 4.76 19.36 -13.81
C VAL A 90 4.48 18.03 -14.54
N TRP A 91 5.38 17.07 -14.44
CA TRP A 91 5.24 15.80 -15.15
C TRP A 91 4.26 14.84 -14.48
N PHE A 92 3.98 15.01 -13.19
CA PHE A 92 3.00 14.18 -12.47
C PHE A 92 1.63 14.17 -13.15
N GLY A 93 1.09 15.38 -13.44
CA GLY A 93 -0.17 15.50 -14.18
C GLY A 93 -0.11 14.94 -15.59
N VAL A 94 1.04 15.11 -16.28
CA VAL A 94 1.27 14.55 -17.62
C VAL A 94 1.26 13.02 -17.59
N VAL A 95 1.95 12.39 -16.63
CA VAL A 95 2.01 10.91 -16.51
C VAL A 95 0.62 10.35 -16.20
N ILE A 96 -0.13 10.94 -15.26
CA ILE A 96 -1.51 10.51 -14.96
C ILE A 96 -2.42 10.65 -16.18
N SER A 97 -2.35 11.79 -16.90
CA SER A 97 -3.13 12.00 -18.11
C SER A 97 -2.75 11.02 -19.21
N ALA A 98 -1.43 10.80 -19.42
CA ALA A 98 -0.94 9.82 -20.40
C ALA A 98 -1.38 8.39 -20.04
N THR A 99 -1.43 8.05 -18.75
CA THR A 99 -1.94 6.75 -18.29
C THR A 99 -3.41 6.58 -18.67
N ALA A 100 -4.24 7.60 -18.42
CA ALA A 100 -5.67 7.56 -18.76
C ALA A 100 -5.88 7.48 -20.27
N PHE A 101 -5.34 8.44 -21.04
CA PHE A 101 -5.49 8.47 -22.50
C PHE A 101 -4.88 7.23 -23.17
N GLY A 102 -3.69 6.81 -22.76
CA GLY A 102 -3.02 5.63 -23.27
C GLY A 102 -3.80 4.36 -23.03
N SER A 103 -4.38 4.19 -21.83
CA SER A 103 -5.22 3.04 -21.50
C SER A 103 -6.47 2.99 -22.38
N PHE A 104 -7.13 4.14 -22.60
CA PHE A 104 -8.31 4.21 -23.49
C PHE A 104 -7.93 3.97 -24.95
N LEU A 105 -6.83 4.54 -25.45
CA LEU A 105 -6.36 4.26 -26.81
C LEU A 105 -6.02 2.78 -27.01
N LEU A 106 -5.40 2.16 -26.02
CA LEU A 106 -5.11 0.73 -26.06
C LEU A 106 -6.39 -0.13 -25.98
N ALA A 107 -7.45 0.36 -25.34
CA ALA A 107 -8.75 -0.32 -25.28
C ALA A 107 -9.49 -0.32 -26.64
N LEU A 108 -9.15 0.61 -27.56
CA LEU A 108 -9.71 0.63 -28.92
C LEU A 108 -9.17 -0.51 -29.81
N ARG A 109 -8.07 -1.14 -29.44
CA ARG A 109 -7.52 -2.27 -30.20
C ARG A 109 -8.41 -3.52 -30.02
N PRO A 110 -8.59 -4.34 -31.08
CA PRO A 110 -9.31 -5.62 -30.94
C PRO A 110 -8.67 -6.47 -29.84
N ARG A 111 -9.38 -6.70 -28.77
CA ARG A 111 -8.91 -7.43 -27.61
C ARG A 111 -9.85 -8.58 -27.24
N ARG A 112 -9.34 -9.51 -26.44
CA ARG A 112 -10.04 -10.72 -26.05
C ARG A 112 -11.03 -10.54 -24.89
N GLY A 113 -11.19 -9.34 -24.31
CA GLY A 113 -12.07 -9.08 -23.17
C GLY A 113 -13.43 -8.51 -23.59
N PRO A 114 -14.51 -8.86 -22.89
CA PRO A 114 -15.86 -8.35 -23.16
C PRO A 114 -16.05 -6.89 -22.69
N THR A 115 -15.15 -6.36 -21.86
CA THR A 115 -15.30 -5.06 -21.19
C THR A 115 -14.05 -4.18 -21.28
N PRO A 116 -13.63 -3.76 -22.51
CA PRO A 116 -12.36 -3.06 -22.70
C PRO A 116 -12.26 -1.72 -21.95
N MET A 117 -13.38 -1.01 -21.72
CA MET A 117 -13.40 0.21 -20.93
C MET A 117 -13.16 -0.06 -19.44
N THR A 118 -13.73 -1.12 -18.90
CA THR A 118 -13.50 -1.56 -17.51
C THR A 118 -12.04 -1.98 -17.33
N ASP A 119 -11.47 -2.69 -18.30
CA ASP A 119 -10.07 -3.13 -18.26
C ASP A 119 -9.10 -1.94 -18.31
N ALA A 120 -9.43 -0.92 -19.12
CA ALA A 120 -8.68 0.35 -19.14
C ALA A 120 -8.82 1.08 -17.79
N ALA A 121 -10.02 1.16 -17.23
CA ALA A 121 -10.26 1.78 -15.94
C ALA A 121 -9.49 1.08 -14.81
N TRP A 122 -9.43 -0.24 -14.80
CA TRP A 122 -8.62 -1.01 -13.85
C TRP A 122 -7.12 -0.73 -13.98
N THR A 123 -6.61 -0.55 -15.21
CA THR A 123 -5.21 -0.15 -15.42
C THR A 123 -4.94 1.23 -14.84
N VAL A 124 -5.81 2.20 -15.10
CA VAL A 124 -5.70 3.58 -14.55
C VAL A 124 -5.79 3.58 -13.04
N LEU A 125 -6.79 2.88 -12.47
CA LEU A 125 -6.99 2.80 -11.03
C LEU A 125 -5.79 2.14 -10.34
N GLY A 126 -5.27 1.04 -10.88
CA GLY A 126 -4.09 0.38 -10.34
C GLY A 126 -2.86 1.30 -10.30
N VAL A 127 -2.60 2.03 -11.39
CA VAL A 127 -1.49 3.01 -11.43
C VAL A 127 -1.73 4.15 -10.45
N ALA A 128 -2.93 4.74 -10.45
CA ALA A 128 -3.24 5.87 -9.56
C ALA A 128 -3.17 5.48 -8.08
N TRP A 129 -3.67 4.31 -7.72
CA TRP A 129 -3.67 3.82 -6.34
C TRP A 129 -2.30 3.33 -5.93
N VAL A 130 -1.77 2.28 -6.58
CA VAL A 130 -0.55 1.60 -6.11
C VAL A 130 0.69 2.44 -6.42
N ALA A 131 0.89 2.87 -7.66
CA ALA A 131 2.06 3.66 -8.01
C ALA A 131 1.94 5.12 -7.52
N GLY A 132 0.73 5.68 -7.44
CA GLY A 132 0.48 6.98 -6.82
C GLY A 132 0.83 6.99 -5.33
N GLY A 133 0.47 5.93 -4.60
CA GLY A 133 0.91 5.73 -3.21
C GLY A 133 2.43 5.57 -3.09
N GLY A 134 3.04 4.77 -3.98
CA GLY A 134 4.49 4.64 -4.09
C GLY A 134 5.20 5.95 -4.41
N ALA A 135 4.61 6.79 -5.27
CA ALA A 135 5.11 8.14 -5.54
C ALA A 135 5.04 9.03 -4.27
N GLY A 136 3.97 8.93 -3.50
CA GLY A 136 3.87 9.58 -2.18
C GLY A 136 4.99 9.17 -1.23
N ALA A 137 5.27 7.87 -1.11
CA ALA A 137 6.38 7.35 -0.34
C ALA A 137 7.74 7.83 -0.87
N THR A 138 7.89 7.89 -2.20
CA THR A 138 9.10 8.43 -2.85
C THR A 138 9.28 9.91 -2.55
N LEU A 139 8.21 10.72 -2.56
CA LEU A 139 8.28 12.13 -2.20
C LEU A 139 8.69 12.33 -0.74
N ILE A 140 8.24 11.46 0.19
CA ILE A 140 8.73 11.47 1.58
C ILE A 140 10.23 11.15 1.61
N LEU A 141 10.68 10.14 0.87
CA LEU A 141 12.10 9.78 0.76
C LEU A 141 12.96 10.95 0.27
N MET A 142 12.40 11.82 -0.57
CA MET A 142 13.09 12.94 -1.20
C MET A 142 13.12 14.23 -0.36
N PHE A 143 12.59 14.25 0.86
CA PHE A 143 12.78 15.38 1.77
C PHE A 143 14.27 15.61 2.05
N HIS A 144 14.70 16.88 1.93
CA HIS A 144 16.13 17.24 1.85
C HIS A 144 16.95 16.81 3.07
N ALA A 145 16.46 17.01 4.28
CA ALA A 145 17.27 16.78 5.47
C ALA A 145 17.23 15.32 6.00
N HIS A 146 16.06 14.70 6.02
CA HIS A 146 15.86 13.43 6.74
C HIS A 146 14.88 12.47 6.03
N GLY A 147 14.68 12.60 4.72
CA GLY A 147 13.63 11.88 3.97
C GLY A 147 13.61 10.38 4.19
N LEU A 148 14.78 9.72 4.14
CA LEU A 148 14.88 8.29 4.40
C LEU A 148 14.44 7.91 5.83
N ARG A 149 14.82 8.73 6.83
CA ARG A 149 14.42 8.49 8.23
C ARG A 149 12.94 8.77 8.45
N LEU A 150 12.39 9.80 7.79
CA LEU A 150 10.96 10.11 7.82
C LEU A 150 10.13 8.98 7.21
N LEU A 151 10.58 8.43 6.07
CA LEU A 151 9.91 7.29 5.44
C LEU A 151 9.91 6.06 6.36
N ILE A 152 11.05 5.75 7.00
CA ILE A 152 11.13 4.63 7.95
C ILE A 152 10.26 4.89 9.19
N ALA A 153 10.28 6.11 9.74
CA ALA A 153 9.41 6.47 10.86
C ALA A 153 7.94 6.28 10.50
N PHE A 154 7.51 6.73 9.32
CA PHE A 154 6.15 6.50 8.80
C PHE A 154 5.81 5.01 8.72
N VAL A 155 6.67 4.18 8.10
CA VAL A 155 6.45 2.74 7.99
C VAL A 155 6.32 2.07 9.36
N LEU A 156 7.16 2.46 10.33
CA LEU A 156 7.09 1.94 11.70
C LEU A 156 5.81 2.37 12.43
N VAL A 157 5.33 3.61 12.20
CA VAL A 157 4.05 4.09 12.75
C VAL A 157 2.89 3.29 12.18
N ALA A 158 2.86 3.06 10.86
CA ALA A 158 1.83 2.24 10.23
C ALA A 158 1.85 0.80 10.73
N ALA A 159 3.04 0.20 10.85
CA ALA A 159 3.18 -1.15 11.39
C ALA A 159 2.73 -1.24 12.87
N LEU A 160 2.99 -0.21 13.67
CA LEU A 160 2.56 -0.19 15.07
C LEU A 160 1.05 -0.03 15.19
N ASP A 161 0.41 0.75 14.30
CA ASP A 161 -1.06 0.81 14.18
C ASP A 161 -1.64 -0.60 13.97
N ASP A 162 -1.18 -1.32 12.96
CA ASP A 162 -1.65 -2.67 12.64
C ASP A 162 -1.43 -3.65 13.78
N ILE A 163 -0.25 -3.61 14.42
CA ILE A 163 0.08 -4.49 15.54
C ILE A 163 -0.84 -4.23 16.73
N THR A 164 -1.01 -2.98 17.12
CA THR A 164 -1.84 -2.62 18.27
C THR A 164 -3.33 -2.82 17.97
N ALA A 165 -3.78 -2.56 16.73
CA ALA A 165 -5.12 -2.88 16.26
C ALA A 165 -5.41 -4.38 16.33
N TYR A 166 -4.45 -5.21 15.90
CA TYR A 166 -4.57 -6.66 15.99
C TYR A 166 -4.70 -7.16 17.43
N PHE A 167 -3.84 -6.70 18.34
CA PHE A 167 -3.89 -7.11 19.74
C PHE A 167 -5.18 -6.62 20.41
N ALA A 168 -5.52 -5.34 20.29
CA ALA A 168 -6.75 -4.81 20.87
C ALA A 168 -8.00 -5.50 20.29
N GLY A 169 -8.04 -5.72 18.97
CA GLY A 169 -9.15 -6.40 18.30
C GLY A 169 -9.27 -7.88 18.67
N THR A 170 -8.15 -8.55 18.99
CA THR A 170 -8.15 -9.97 19.38
C THR A 170 -8.58 -10.16 20.82
N TYR A 171 -8.10 -9.30 21.74
CA TYR A 171 -8.37 -9.48 23.18
C TYR A 171 -9.62 -8.74 23.67
N LEU A 172 -10.00 -7.63 23.01
CA LEU A 172 -11.08 -6.74 23.46
C LEU A 172 -12.21 -6.58 22.44
N GLY A 173 -12.05 -7.12 21.20
CA GLY A 173 -12.90 -6.83 20.05
C GLY A 173 -14.27 -7.50 20.06
N GLU A 174 -15.26 -6.83 20.63
CA GLU A 174 -16.66 -7.28 20.67
C GLU A 174 -17.49 -6.69 19.51
N HIS A 175 -17.28 -5.40 19.16
CA HIS A 175 -18.12 -4.67 18.23
C HIS A 175 -17.50 -4.62 16.83
N LYS A 176 -18.00 -5.47 15.90
CA LYS A 176 -17.51 -5.51 14.50
C LYS A 176 -18.12 -4.36 13.69
N PHE A 177 -17.30 -3.57 12.97
CA PHE A 177 -17.77 -2.43 12.18
C PHE A 177 -17.81 -2.67 10.67
N ALA A 178 -17.09 -3.66 10.14
CA ALA A 178 -17.05 -3.96 8.71
C ALA A 178 -17.22 -5.48 8.41
N PRO A 179 -18.27 -6.16 8.90
CA PRO A 179 -18.39 -7.62 8.83
C PRO A 179 -18.46 -8.16 7.39
N ALA A 180 -19.00 -7.38 6.45
CA ALA A 180 -19.13 -7.78 5.04
C ALA A 180 -17.81 -7.70 4.27
N ILE A 181 -16.88 -6.82 4.66
CA ILE A 181 -15.61 -6.56 3.97
C ILE A 181 -14.49 -7.31 4.68
N SER A 182 -14.36 -7.07 5.98
CA SER A 182 -13.33 -7.65 6.86
C SER A 182 -13.93 -8.05 8.21
N PRO A 183 -14.38 -9.32 8.38
CA PRO A 183 -15.09 -9.78 9.58
C PRO A 183 -14.23 -9.77 10.85
N GLY A 184 -12.91 -9.66 10.72
CA GLY A 184 -11.98 -9.55 11.85
C GLY A 184 -11.97 -8.18 12.52
N LYS A 185 -12.33 -7.10 11.79
CA LYS A 185 -12.19 -5.73 12.27
C LYS A 185 -13.26 -5.34 13.30
N SER A 186 -12.81 -4.72 14.41
CA SER A 186 -13.65 -4.23 15.50
C SER A 186 -13.29 -2.78 15.87
N TRP A 187 -14.25 -2.07 16.50
CA TRP A 187 -14.03 -0.71 16.97
C TRP A 187 -12.93 -0.62 18.03
N GLU A 188 -12.85 -1.61 18.93
CA GLU A 188 -11.83 -1.71 19.95
C GLU A 188 -10.44 -1.87 19.31
N GLY A 189 -10.36 -2.67 18.25
CA GLY A 189 -9.14 -2.79 17.44
C GLY A 189 -8.76 -1.47 16.79
N ALA A 190 -9.71 -0.76 16.17
CA ALA A 190 -9.45 0.53 15.54
C ALA A 190 -8.98 1.59 16.55
N ILE A 191 -9.56 1.65 17.75
CA ILE A 191 -9.12 2.55 18.82
C ILE A 191 -7.72 2.17 19.31
N GLY A 192 -7.45 0.87 19.48
CA GLY A 192 -6.12 0.39 19.86
C GLY A 192 -5.05 0.72 18.83
N GLY A 193 -5.37 0.55 17.53
CA GLY A 193 -4.51 0.94 16.41
C GLY A 193 -4.23 2.44 16.41
N PHE A 194 -5.28 3.24 16.48
CA PHE A 194 -5.17 4.69 16.54
C PHE A 194 -4.27 5.17 17.71
N ALA A 195 -4.45 4.60 18.90
CA ALA A 195 -3.61 4.91 20.07
C ALA A 195 -2.14 4.50 19.82
N GLY A 196 -1.92 3.33 19.22
CA GLY A 196 -0.59 2.85 18.82
C GLY A 196 0.06 3.75 17.77
N ALA A 197 -0.70 4.19 16.75
CA ALA A 197 -0.20 5.13 15.75
C ALA A 197 0.20 6.47 16.34
N VAL A 198 -0.62 7.04 17.24
CA VAL A 198 -0.32 8.32 17.91
C VAL A 198 0.92 8.20 18.79
N GLY A 199 1.02 7.13 19.61
CA GLY A 199 2.20 6.87 20.42
C GLY A 199 3.45 6.59 19.59
N GLY A 200 3.31 5.78 18.53
CA GLY A 200 4.37 5.49 17.57
C GLY A 200 4.83 6.73 16.81
N GLY A 201 3.89 7.59 16.42
CA GLY A 201 4.19 8.87 15.78
C GLY A 201 5.00 9.79 16.68
N ALA A 202 4.60 9.92 17.94
CA ALA A 202 5.35 10.68 18.93
C ALA A 202 6.77 10.13 19.11
N LEU A 203 6.92 8.81 19.23
CA LEU A 203 8.21 8.14 19.48
C LEU A 203 9.10 8.12 18.24
N PHE A 204 8.64 7.53 17.15
CA PHE A 204 9.46 7.31 15.95
C PHE A 204 9.64 8.59 15.13
N GLY A 205 8.63 9.48 15.13
CA GLY A 205 8.74 10.81 14.54
C GLY A 205 9.86 11.62 15.21
N TRP A 206 9.90 11.62 16.54
CA TRP A 206 10.95 12.30 17.29
C TRP A 206 12.32 11.61 17.14
N TRP A 207 12.37 10.29 17.37
CA TRP A 207 13.65 9.56 17.43
C TRP A 207 14.32 9.42 16.06
N LEU A 208 13.56 9.03 15.02
CA LEU A 208 14.08 8.79 13.67
C LEU A 208 13.83 9.97 12.73
N GLY A 209 12.63 10.52 12.74
CA GLY A 209 12.19 11.54 11.80
C GLY A 209 12.70 12.95 12.12
N HIS A 210 13.32 13.15 13.28
CA HIS A 210 13.72 14.48 13.78
C HIS A 210 12.56 15.50 13.85
N LEU A 211 11.35 15.00 14.05
CA LEU A 211 10.15 15.80 14.29
C LEU A 211 10.07 16.21 15.76
N SER A 212 9.43 17.33 16.05
CA SER A 212 8.99 17.59 17.41
C SER A 212 7.94 16.56 17.83
N VAL A 213 7.75 16.36 19.14
CA VAL A 213 6.73 15.41 19.65
C VAL A 213 5.34 15.76 19.10
N VAL A 214 5.00 17.05 19.00
CA VAL A 214 3.71 17.50 18.45
C VAL A 214 3.57 17.14 16.97
N GLN A 215 4.62 17.35 16.18
CA GLN A 215 4.63 16.94 14.77
C GLN A 215 4.57 15.40 14.64
N GLY A 216 5.24 14.67 15.51
CA GLY A 216 5.16 13.22 15.56
C GLY A 216 3.75 12.72 15.89
N VAL A 217 3.08 13.34 16.87
CA VAL A 217 1.67 13.08 17.19
C VAL A 217 0.79 13.32 15.97
N GLY A 218 0.99 14.43 15.24
CA GLY A 218 0.25 14.72 14.00
C GLY A 218 0.46 13.64 12.93
N LEU A 219 1.70 13.15 12.74
CA LEU A 219 1.98 11.99 11.88
C LEU A 219 1.17 10.76 12.32
N GLY A 220 1.15 10.47 13.62
CA GLY A 220 0.37 9.38 14.19
C GLY A 220 -1.14 9.53 13.98
N LEU A 221 -1.68 10.76 14.09
CA LEU A 221 -3.10 11.03 13.80
C LEU A 221 -3.45 10.73 12.34
N VAL A 222 -2.62 11.16 11.39
CA VAL A 222 -2.81 10.86 9.96
C VAL A 222 -2.78 9.35 9.71
N CYS A 223 -1.79 8.66 10.24
CA CYS A 223 -1.66 7.20 10.09
C CYS A 223 -2.83 6.47 10.74
N GLY A 224 -3.16 6.77 12.00
CA GLY A 224 -4.22 6.08 12.76
C GLY A 224 -5.61 6.18 12.14
N VAL A 225 -5.85 7.21 11.29
CA VAL A 225 -7.08 7.29 10.51
C VAL A 225 -6.96 6.55 9.18
N LEU A 226 -5.85 6.71 8.46
CA LEU A 226 -5.75 6.25 7.07
C LEU A 226 -5.27 4.80 6.93
N VAL A 227 -4.50 4.25 7.88
CA VAL A 227 -4.07 2.84 7.87
C VAL A 227 -5.26 1.89 7.86
N PRO A 228 -6.22 1.97 8.81
CA PRO A 228 -7.37 1.07 8.79
C PRO A 228 -8.28 1.28 7.56
N ILE A 229 -8.33 2.50 7.00
CA ILE A 229 -9.08 2.77 5.76
C ILE A 229 -8.39 2.10 4.56
N GLY A 230 -7.06 2.17 4.48
CA GLY A 230 -6.27 1.55 3.41
C GLY A 230 -6.50 0.04 3.33
N ASP A 231 -6.39 -0.66 4.47
CA ASP A 231 -6.67 -2.10 4.55
C ASP A 231 -8.14 -2.44 4.21
N LEU A 232 -9.09 -1.58 4.57
CA LEU A 232 -10.49 -1.78 4.17
C LEU A 232 -10.70 -1.61 2.67
N VAL A 233 -10.09 -0.61 2.05
CA VAL A 233 -10.19 -0.37 0.60
C VAL A 233 -9.60 -1.54 -0.17
N GLU A 234 -8.42 -2.04 0.23
CA GLU A 234 -7.82 -3.21 -0.38
C GLU A 234 -8.68 -4.47 -0.18
N SER A 235 -9.19 -4.67 1.05
CA SER A 235 -10.10 -5.77 1.35
C SER A 235 -11.37 -5.71 0.49
N LEU A 236 -11.94 -4.52 0.27
CA LEU A 236 -13.10 -4.32 -0.59
C LEU A 236 -12.78 -4.68 -2.03
N ALA A 237 -11.68 -4.17 -2.59
CA ALA A 237 -11.24 -4.49 -3.95
C ALA A 237 -11.04 -6.00 -4.14
N LYS A 238 -10.41 -6.69 -3.18
CA LYS A 238 -10.25 -8.15 -3.21
C LYS A 238 -11.59 -8.89 -3.23
N ARG A 239 -12.59 -8.43 -2.46
CA ARG A 239 -13.92 -9.04 -2.47
C ARG A 239 -14.64 -8.83 -3.79
N GLU A 240 -14.53 -7.65 -4.38
CA GLU A 240 -15.18 -7.32 -5.66
C GLU A 240 -14.64 -8.21 -6.80
N ILE A 241 -13.34 -8.45 -6.85
CA ILE A 241 -12.72 -9.33 -7.86
C ILE A 241 -12.73 -10.83 -7.47
N GLY A 242 -13.34 -11.19 -6.33
CA GLY A 242 -13.55 -12.58 -5.92
C GLY A 242 -12.31 -13.29 -5.38
N ILE A 243 -11.27 -12.56 -4.95
CA ILE A 243 -10.05 -13.12 -4.37
C ILE A 243 -9.96 -12.83 -2.86
N LYS A 244 -9.03 -13.50 -2.20
CA LYS A 244 -8.72 -13.27 -0.78
C LYS A 244 -7.34 -12.67 -0.57
N ASP A 245 -6.33 -13.16 -1.27
CA ASP A 245 -4.94 -12.70 -1.20
C ASP A 245 -4.55 -12.21 -2.60
N SER A 246 -3.88 -11.05 -2.71
CA SER A 246 -3.53 -10.43 -3.99
C SER A 246 -2.37 -11.11 -4.71
N GLY A 247 -1.55 -11.90 -3.99
CA GLY A 247 -0.41 -12.62 -4.55
C GLY A 247 0.06 -13.77 -3.67
N ARG A 248 1.10 -14.47 -4.16
CA ARG A 248 1.74 -15.61 -3.46
C ARG A 248 3.26 -15.48 -3.44
N LEU A 249 3.80 -14.31 -3.75
CA LEU A 249 5.24 -14.12 -3.90
C LEU A 249 5.99 -14.17 -2.57
N LEU A 250 5.35 -13.84 -1.45
CA LEU A 250 5.95 -13.91 -0.13
C LEU A 250 5.52 -15.19 0.60
N PRO A 251 6.41 -16.21 0.73
CA PRO A 251 6.09 -17.44 1.44
C PRO A 251 5.64 -17.15 2.88
N GLY A 252 4.43 -17.59 3.24
CA GLY A 252 3.85 -17.38 4.56
C GLY A 252 3.23 -16.00 4.81
N HIS A 253 3.44 -15.00 3.93
CA HIS A 253 2.96 -13.62 4.10
C HIS A 253 1.91 -13.16 3.08
N GLY A 254 1.65 -13.91 1.99
CA GLY A 254 0.75 -13.51 0.91
C GLY A 254 1.47 -12.70 -0.17
N GLY A 255 0.83 -11.67 -0.72
CA GLY A 255 1.41 -10.77 -1.70
C GLY A 255 2.15 -9.58 -1.10
N PHE A 256 2.92 -8.90 -1.93
CA PHE A 256 3.52 -7.59 -1.58
C PHE A 256 2.44 -6.53 -1.42
N LEU A 257 1.40 -6.55 -2.24
CA LEU A 257 0.28 -5.61 -2.13
C LEU A 257 -0.40 -5.76 -0.76
N ASP A 258 -0.66 -7.00 -0.30
CA ASP A 258 -1.24 -7.30 1.02
C ASP A 258 -0.40 -6.76 2.21
N ARG A 259 0.81 -6.29 1.99
CA ARG A 259 1.72 -5.73 3.01
C ARG A 259 1.94 -4.23 2.88
N LEU A 260 1.61 -3.68 1.74
CA LEU A 260 1.81 -2.27 1.43
C LEU A 260 0.50 -1.49 1.36
N ASP A 261 -0.65 -2.16 1.42
CA ASP A 261 -1.98 -1.59 1.27
C ASP A 261 -2.21 -0.32 2.11
N ALA A 262 -1.93 -0.43 3.41
CA ALA A 262 -2.01 0.68 4.35
C ALA A 262 -0.99 1.78 4.04
N ILE A 263 0.27 1.41 3.76
CA ILE A 263 1.36 2.35 3.45
C ILE A 263 1.05 3.12 2.16
N ILE A 264 0.65 2.40 1.09
CA ILE A 264 0.31 2.97 -0.21
C ILE A 264 -0.82 4.00 -0.08
N MET A 265 -1.86 3.68 0.71
CA MET A 265 -2.99 4.58 0.88
C MET A 265 -2.64 5.82 1.71
N CYS A 266 -1.78 5.66 2.72
CA CYS A 266 -1.39 6.74 3.63
C CYS A 266 -0.32 7.66 3.05
N ALA A 267 0.61 7.14 2.25
CA ALA A 267 1.82 7.86 1.87
C ALA A 267 1.58 9.25 1.23
N PRO A 268 0.60 9.46 0.33
CA PRO A 268 0.33 10.79 -0.21
C PRO A 268 -0.12 11.80 0.86
N ALA A 269 -0.97 11.38 1.79
CA ALA A 269 -1.45 12.24 2.87
C ALA A 269 -0.35 12.54 3.89
N VAL A 270 0.46 11.55 4.22
CA VAL A 270 1.65 11.72 5.08
C VAL A 270 2.64 12.67 4.44
N TYR A 271 2.89 12.56 3.13
CA TYR A 271 3.73 13.52 2.41
C TYR A 271 3.19 14.95 2.53
N LEU A 272 1.90 15.14 2.28
CA LEU A 272 1.27 16.47 2.39
C LEU A 272 1.38 17.02 3.82
N TYR A 273 1.11 16.18 4.84
CA TYR A 273 1.30 16.54 6.22
C TYR A 273 2.74 16.99 6.51
N LEU A 274 3.71 16.18 6.15
CA LEU A 274 5.13 16.49 6.35
C LEU A 274 5.56 17.76 5.59
N ARG A 275 5.00 17.96 4.39
CA ARG A 275 5.25 19.17 3.60
C ARG A 275 4.79 20.46 4.29
N ILE A 276 3.72 20.36 5.09
CA ILE A 276 3.19 21.52 5.85
C ILE A 276 4.01 21.77 7.13
N VAL A 277 4.47 20.70 7.81
CA VAL A 277 5.07 20.84 9.14
C VAL A 277 6.60 20.87 9.15
N VAL A 278 7.24 20.38 8.08
CA VAL A 278 8.71 20.30 7.94
C VAL A 278 9.21 21.21 6.82
N GLY A 279 8.38 21.40 5.80
CA GLY A 279 8.64 22.03 4.56
C GLY A 279 8.77 23.15 4.16
#